data_af061b9031f5e2db9f8f6ab7bb8f8674
#
_entry.id   af061b9031f5e2db9f8f6ab7bb8f8674
#
_cell.length_a   1.000
_cell.length_b   1.000
_cell.length_c   1.000
_cell.angle_alpha   90.00
_cell.angle_beta   90.00
_cell.angle_gamma   90.00
#
_symmetry.space_group_name_H-M   'P 1'
#
loop_
_entity.id
_entity.type
_entity.pdbx_description
1 polymer ?
#
loop_
_entity_poly.entity_id
_entity_poly.type
_entity_poly.pdbx_seq_one_letter_code
_entity_poly.pdbx_strand_id
1 'polypeptide(L)'
;MTESKAVAIKSMSESFVSKIIKEGVGNPDFSVTPAQRDLIQGYFVAMDHTLTQQGIPWKDVIVDYKLAQDLMVSAQLGMDMRAEGMLYAVPRKDNHAGGKARFTIQKGYKGRVFMAQKYALGKILDISAHLVYENDEFIPHFKDANHDYDTFEFTPPKNCFVDRGKMVGGFAYISYENPAQNKLVVMSKADIDKRKSVAMSTKFWDKWPEEMALKTLYIQAAKAVPLDPSKIDSTYRAAQVLDQEQADAETLQDIAVNQETGEVIDLTQQAIPESTQVDIPAAVKVPVAEKAAAPKAKKAVQEDFSDLEF
;
A
#
# COMPACT_ATOMS: atom_id res chain seq x y z
N MET A 1 37.13 -16.05 10.59
CA MET A 1 36.00 -16.23 9.61
C MET A 1 35.04 -15.04 9.48
N THR A 2 35.06 -14.07 10.37
CA THR A 2 34.15 -12.90 10.36
C THR A 2 34.56 -11.77 9.41
N GLU A 3 35.88 -11.47 9.29
CA GLU A 3 36.34 -10.37 8.43
C GLU A 3 36.13 -10.62 6.92
N SER A 4 36.46 -11.84 6.47
CA SER A 4 36.26 -12.21 5.05
C SER A 4 34.82 -12.10 4.59
N LYS A 5 33.86 -12.45 5.46
CA LYS A 5 32.42 -12.38 5.15
C LYS A 5 31.92 -10.92 5.10
N ALA A 6 32.42 -10.07 6.01
CA ALA A 6 32.07 -8.65 6.04
C ALA A 6 32.61 -7.91 4.79
N VAL A 7 33.82 -8.23 4.34
CA VAL A 7 34.42 -7.66 3.11
C VAL A 7 33.62 -8.10 1.87
N ALA A 8 33.24 -9.37 1.82
CA ALA A 8 32.41 -9.87 0.69
C ALA A 8 31.05 -9.18 0.62
N ILE A 9 30.36 -9.00 1.75
CA ILE A 9 29.06 -8.30 1.82
C ILE A 9 29.22 -6.84 1.38
N LYS A 10 30.29 -6.16 1.80
CA LYS A 10 30.57 -4.78 1.39
C LYS A 10 30.76 -4.66 -0.13
N SER A 11 31.57 -5.54 -0.71
CA SER A 11 31.80 -5.58 -2.17
C SER A 11 30.51 -5.87 -2.95
N MET A 12 29.67 -6.81 -2.48
CA MET A 12 28.37 -7.11 -3.08
C MET A 12 27.41 -5.91 -2.98
N SER A 13 27.38 -5.24 -1.84
CA SER A 13 26.57 -4.05 -1.62
C SER A 13 26.96 -2.91 -2.57
N GLU A 14 28.25 -2.65 -2.74
CA GLU A 14 28.76 -1.61 -3.66
C GLU A 14 28.41 -1.94 -5.14
N SER A 15 28.55 -3.22 -5.51
CA SER A 15 28.17 -3.69 -6.85
C SER A 15 26.67 -3.55 -7.08
N PHE A 16 25.84 -3.93 -6.10
CA PHE A 16 24.40 -3.78 -6.16
C PHE A 16 24.00 -2.30 -6.32
N VAL A 17 24.51 -1.41 -5.47
CA VAL A 17 24.22 0.04 -5.55
C VAL A 17 24.59 0.58 -6.92
N SER A 18 25.75 0.22 -7.45
CA SER A 18 26.20 0.66 -8.78
C SER A 18 25.26 0.17 -9.89
N LYS A 19 24.79 -1.07 -9.78
CA LYS A 19 23.83 -1.65 -10.73
C LYS A 19 22.47 -0.93 -10.67
N ILE A 20 21.92 -0.73 -9.46
CA ILE A 20 20.65 -0.03 -9.28
C ILE A 20 20.70 1.40 -9.82
N ILE A 21 21.78 2.13 -9.56
CA ILE A 21 21.95 3.48 -10.08
C ILE A 21 22.03 3.47 -11.60
N LYS A 22 22.83 2.56 -12.19
CA LYS A 22 22.99 2.46 -13.64
C LYS A 22 21.69 2.08 -14.35
N GLU A 23 20.94 1.14 -13.82
CA GLU A 23 19.70 0.66 -14.43
C GLU A 23 18.49 1.58 -14.12
N GLY A 24 18.42 2.13 -12.91
CA GLY A 24 17.30 2.97 -12.49
C GLY A 24 17.34 4.41 -13.00
N VAL A 25 18.52 4.88 -13.40
CA VAL A 25 18.74 6.20 -13.98
C VAL A 25 18.80 6.06 -15.51
N GLY A 26 17.66 6.07 -16.16
CA GLY A 26 17.58 6.09 -17.62
C GLY A 26 18.13 7.37 -18.28
N ASN A 27 18.55 8.37 -17.48
CA ASN A 27 19.14 9.64 -17.90
C ASN A 27 20.54 9.79 -17.29
N PRO A 28 21.62 9.95 -18.10
CA PRO A 28 22.98 10.11 -17.61
C PRO A 28 23.24 11.34 -16.74
N ASP A 29 22.37 12.36 -16.81
CA ASP A 29 22.47 13.59 -16.01
C ASP A 29 21.88 13.47 -14.59
N PHE A 30 21.35 12.31 -14.24
CA PHE A 30 20.75 12.10 -12.93
C PHE A 30 21.82 11.77 -11.88
N SER A 31 22.10 12.72 -11.01
CA SER A 31 23.04 12.51 -9.88
C SER A 31 22.31 11.99 -8.63
N VAL A 32 22.72 10.84 -8.15
CA VAL A 32 22.23 10.28 -6.87
C VAL A 32 22.98 10.94 -5.72
N THR A 33 22.26 11.54 -4.78
CA THR A 33 22.86 12.17 -3.59
C THR A 33 23.50 11.13 -2.67
N PRO A 34 24.46 11.52 -1.81
CA PRO A 34 25.04 10.60 -0.82
C PRO A 34 23.99 9.95 0.10
N ALA A 35 22.93 10.69 0.48
CA ALA A 35 21.84 10.18 1.30
C ALA A 35 21.03 9.10 0.56
N GLN A 36 20.72 9.32 -0.72
CA GLN A 36 20.01 8.34 -1.54
C GLN A 36 20.85 7.07 -1.76
N ARG A 37 22.17 7.24 -1.93
CA ARG A 37 23.11 6.10 -2.04
C ARG A 37 23.14 5.28 -0.74
N ASP A 38 23.14 5.92 0.43
CA ASP A 38 23.04 5.23 1.73
C ASP A 38 21.72 4.46 1.87
N LEU A 39 20.61 5.04 1.44
CA LEU A 39 19.33 4.34 1.43
C LEU A 39 19.36 3.08 0.55
N ILE A 40 19.88 3.18 -0.68
CA ILE A 40 19.98 2.03 -1.60
C ILE A 40 20.90 0.95 -1.01
N GLN A 41 21.97 1.35 -0.33
CA GLN A 41 22.83 0.40 0.40
C GLN A 41 22.06 -0.28 1.54
N GLY A 42 21.25 0.48 2.28
CA GLY A 42 20.36 -0.05 3.32
C GLY A 42 19.34 -1.04 2.76
N TYR A 43 18.82 -0.78 1.55
CA TYR A 43 17.91 -1.71 0.86
C TYR A 43 18.57 -3.05 0.55
N PHE A 44 19.82 -3.02 0.07
CA PHE A 44 20.58 -4.25 -0.13
C PHE A 44 20.66 -5.08 1.16
N VAL A 45 21.01 -4.45 2.27
CA VAL A 45 21.12 -5.14 3.57
C VAL A 45 19.79 -5.73 4.02
N ALA A 46 18.69 -5.00 3.89
CA ALA A 46 17.36 -5.48 4.25
C ALA A 46 16.91 -6.64 3.35
N MET A 47 17.18 -6.55 2.04
CA MET A 47 16.88 -7.59 1.06
C MET A 47 17.72 -8.84 1.29
N ASP A 48 19.02 -8.70 1.54
CA ASP A 48 19.95 -9.81 1.86
C ASP A 48 19.51 -10.56 3.12
N HIS A 49 19.09 -9.82 4.15
CA HIS A 49 18.54 -10.40 5.37
C HIS A 49 17.28 -11.23 5.08
N THR A 50 16.34 -10.69 4.31
CA THR A 50 15.10 -11.38 3.92
C THR A 50 15.39 -12.65 3.11
N LEU A 51 16.28 -12.57 2.13
CA LEU A 51 16.69 -13.72 1.32
C LEU A 51 17.35 -14.81 2.17
N THR A 52 18.24 -14.41 3.09
CA THR A 52 18.91 -15.33 4.00
C THR A 52 17.93 -16.08 4.89
N GLN A 53 16.91 -15.38 5.43
CA GLN A 53 15.85 -15.99 6.24
C GLN A 53 15.03 -17.01 5.46
N GLN A 54 14.83 -16.78 4.16
CA GLN A 54 14.05 -17.65 3.27
C GLN A 54 14.90 -18.70 2.55
N GLY A 55 16.22 -18.69 2.74
CA GLY A 55 17.14 -19.62 2.09
C GLY A 55 17.27 -19.40 0.57
N ILE A 56 16.98 -18.20 0.07
CA ILE A 56 17.05 -17.86 -1.35
C ILE A 56 18.40 -17.22 -1.66
N PRO A 57 19.25 -17.82 -2.53
CA PRO A 57 20.51 -17.22 -2.91
C PRO A 57 20.31 -16.09 -3.95
N TRP A 58 21.15 -15.06 -3.93
CA TRP A 58 21.10 -13.92 -4.87
C TRP A 58 21.14 -14.32 -6.35
N LYS A 59 21.78 -15.43 -6.71
CA LYS A 59 21.80 -15.96 -8.09
C LYS A 59 20.40 -16.30 -8.62
N ASP A 60 19.46 -16.60 -7.71
CA ASP A 60 18.09 -16.94 -8.01
C ASP A 60 17.14 -15.74 -7.86
N VAL A 61 17.69 -14.53 -7.76
CA VAL A 61 16.95 -13.27 -7.67
C VAL A 61 17.05 -12.50 -8.97
N ILE A 62 15.90 -11.97 -9.42
CA ILE A 62 15.84 -11.10 -10.58
C ILE A 62 16.12 -9.68 -10.13
N VAL A 63 17.24 -9.11 -10.59
CA VAL A 63 17.58 -7.70 -10.41
C VAL A 63 17.53 -7.05 -11.79
N ASP A 64 16.39 -6.48 -12.10
CA ASP A 64 16.08 -5.87 -13.40
C ASP A 64 15.79 -4.36 -13.26
N TYR A 65 15.50 -3.73 -14.40
CA TYR A 65 15.16 -2.31 -14.49
C TYR A 65 13.97 -1.93 -13.58
N LYS A 66 12.94 -2.79 -13.49
CA LYS A 66 11.76 -2.53 -12.65
C LYS A 66 12.13 -2.41 -11.17
N LEU A 67 12.89 -3.39 -10.66
CA LEU A 67 13.38 -3.32 -9.28
C LEU A 67 14.25 -2.07 -9.06
N ALA A 68 15.11 -1.75 -10.03
CA ALA A 68 15.96 -0.56 -9.94
C ALA A 68 15.14 0.72 -9.85
N GLN A 69 14.09 0.86 -10.67
CA GLN A 69 13.16 2.01 -10.60
C GLN A 69 12.46 2.09 -9.24
N ASP A 70 11.92 0.98 -8.74
CA ASP A 70 11.18 0.94 -7.48
C ASP A 70 12.06 1.39 -6.30
N LEU A 71 13.31 0.93 -6.28
CA LEU A 71 14.29 1.32 -5.27
C LEU A 71 14.72 2.77 -5.40
N MET A 72 14.90 3.26 -6.63
CA MET A 72 15.25 4.67 -6.89
C MET A 72 14.13 5.62 -6.46
N VAL A 73 12.88 5.32 -6.81
CA VAL A 73 11.71 6.11 -6.38
C VAL A 73 11.62 6.13 -4.84
N SER A 74 11.82 4.97 -4.21
CA SER A 74 11.82 4.86 -2.75
C SER A 74 12.93 5.69 -2.10
N ALA A 75 14.13 5.70 -2.68
CA ALA A 75 15.26 6.49 -2.20
C ALA A 75 15.03 8.01 -2.41
N GLN A 76 14.42 8.42 -3.53
CA GLN A 76 14.03 9.82 -3.79
C GLN A 76 12.97 10.32 -2.80
N LEU A 77 12.06 9.45 -2.39
CA LEU A 77 11.08 9.74 -1.36
C LEU A 77 11.72 9.90 0.03
N GLY A 78 12.91 9.31 0.25
CA GLY A 78 13.57 9.27 1.54
C GLY A 78 13.06 8.13 2.44
N MET A 79 12.47 7.08 1.86
CA MET A 79 11.97 5.94 2.61
C MET A 79 13.12 4.98 2.96
N ASP A 80 13.22 4.52 4.19
CA ASP A 80 14.26 3.60 4.66
C ASP A 80 13.69 2.22 4.98
N MET A 81 14.19 1.16 4.32
CA MET A 81 13.81 -0.22 4.63
C MET A 81 14.31 -0.69 6.00
N ARG A 82 15.33 -0.04 6.56
CA ARG A 82 15.85 -0.33 7.90
C ARG A 82 14.91 0.18 9.00
N ALA A 83 14.04 1.15 8.66
CA ALA A 83 13.02 1.67 9.55
C ALA A 83 11.80 0.74 9.54
N GLU A 84 11.53 0.10 10.66
CA GLU A 84 10.40 -0.82 10.81
C GLU A 84 9.06 -0.19 10.41
N GLY A 85 8.30 -0.89 9.59
CA GLY A 85 6.97 -0.45 9.15
C GLY A 85 6.97 0.61 8.05
N MET A 86 8.13 1.06 7.56
CA MET A 86 8.20 2.07 6.50
C MET A 86 8.17 1.46 5.11
N LEU A 87 9.10 0.57 4.80
CA LEU A 87 9.22 -0.04 3.48
C LEU A 87 9.66 -1.51 3.61
N TYR A 88 9.11 -2.38 2.80
CA TYR A 88 9.43 -3.81 2.78
C TYR A 88 9.79 -4.25 1.37
N ALA A 89 10.79 -5.12 1.24
CA ALA A 89 11.10 -5.86 0.04
C ALA A 89 10.63 -7.31 0.22
N VAL A 90 9.59 -7.72 -0.51
CA VAL A 90 8.98 -9.04 -0.40
C VAL A 90 9.39 -9.87 -1.61
N PRO A 91 10.21 -10.94 -1.45
CA PRO A 91 10.56 -11.82 -2.56
C PRO A 91 9.36 -12.72 -2.89
N ARG A 92 8.99 -12.77 -4.16
CA ARG A 92 7.92 -13.61 -4.68
C ARG A 92 8.46 -14.48 -5.81
N LYS A 93 8.04 -15.73 -5.87
CA LYS A 93 8.42 -16.64 -6.94
C LYS A 93 7.80 -16.20 -8.26
N ASP A 94 8.62 -15.99 -9.28
CA ASP A 94 8.20 -15.67 -10.64
C ASP A 94 8.19 -16.94 -11.50
N ASN A 95 7.00 -17.47 -11.75
CA ASN A 95 6.84 -18.68 -12.53
C ASN A 95 7.21 -18.50 -14.02
N HIS A 96 7.11 -17.29 -14.54
CA HIS A 96 7.49 -16.97 -15.93
C HIS A 96 9.01 -16.84 -16.11
N ALA A 97 9.74 -16.62 -15.02
CA ALA A 97 11.19 -16.50 -15.01
C ALA A 97 11.90 -17.75 -14.47
N GLY A 98 11.34 -18.95 -14.72
CA GLY A 98 11.93 -20.22 -14.29
C GLY A 98 11.96 -20.39 -12.77
N GLY A 99 11.03 -19.78 -12.04
CA GLY A 99 10.90 -19.89 -10.61
C GLY A 99 11.90 -19.05 -9.80
N LYS A 100 12.61 -18.12 -10.42
CA LYS A 100 13.45 -17.15 -9.72
C LYS A 100 12.60 -16.22 -8.85
N ALA A 101 13.21 -15.65 -7.80
CA ALA A 101 12.55 -14.68 -6.95
C ALA A 101 12.59 -13.28 -7.57
N ARG A 102 11.45 -12.60 -7.58
CA ARG A 102 11.31 -11.18 -7.89
C ARG A 102 10.91 -10.42 -6.63
N PHE A 103 11.58 -9.33 -6.33
CA PHE A 103 11.16 -8.47 -5.24
C PHE A 103 10.00 -7.57 -5.63
N THR A 104 9.03 -7.48 -4.73
CA THR A 104 7.98 -6.46 -4.73
C THR A 104 8.27 -5.49 -3.59
N ILE A 105 8.39 -4.20 -3.89
CA ILE A 105 8.64 -3.16 -2.90
C ILE A 105 7.31 -2.64 -2.38
N GLN A 106 7.04 -2.80 -1.09
CA GLN A 106 5.75 -2.48 -0.48
C GLN A 106 5.90 -1.44 0.63
N LYS A 107 5.05 -0.40 0.59
CA LYS A 107 4.96 0.58 1.67
C LYS A 107 4.23 0.00 2.87
N GLY A 108 4.88 0.00 4.04
CA GLY A 108 4.23 -0.30 5.31
C GLY A 108 3.32 0.84 5.77
N TYR A 109 2.61 0.65 6.88
CA TYR A 109 1.70 1.69 7.39
C TYR A 109 2.44 2.97 7.80
N LYS A 110 3.63 2.87 8.40
CA LYS A 110 4.48 4.04 8.73
C LYS A 110 4.94 4.75 7.46
N GLY A 111 5.24 4.02 6.38
CA GLY A 111 5.55 4.61 5.08
C GLY A 111 4.38 5.37 4.47
N ARG A 112 3.15 4.87 4.64
CA ARG A 112 1.93 5.59 4.21
C ARG A 112 1.70 6.87 5.02
N VAL A 113 1.92 6.82 6.34
CA VAL A 113 1.87 7.99 7.23
C VAL A 113 2.94 9.01 6.84
N PHE A 114 4.17 8.56 6.61
CA PHE A 114 5.27 9.41 6.15
C PHE A 114 4.93 10.14 4.84
N MET A 115 4.37 9.43 3.86
CA MET A 115 3.92 10.03 2.60
C MET A 115 2.82 11.07 2.83
N ALA A 116 1.82 10.74 3.66
CA ALA A 116 0.75 11.67 4.01
C ALA A 116 1.29 12.94 4.66
N GLN A 117 2.22 12.83 5.63
CA GLN A 117 2.85 13.98 6.28
C GLN A 117 3.69 14.82 5.31
N LYS A 118 4.48 14.17 4.45
CA LYS A 118 5.35 14.85 3.48
C LYS A 118 4.56 15.69 2.48
N TYR A 119 3.44 15.18 1.99
CA TYR A 119 2.64 15.78 0.92
C TYR A 119 1.35 16.44 1.41
N ALA A 120 1.17 16.57 2.72
CA ALA A 120 0.00 17.23 3.32
C ALA A 120 -0.13 18.69 2.90
N LEU A 121 -1.38 19.14 2.70
CA LEU A 121 -1.71 20.56 2.44
C LEU A 121 -1.32 21.46 3.62
N GLY A 122 -1.52 20.95 4.86
CA GLY A 122 -1.10 21.64 6.09
C GLY A 122 0.05 20.88 6.77
N LYS A 123 0.79 21.57 7.65
CA LYS A 123 1.83 20.94 8.45
C LYS A 123 1.22 20.07 9.54
N ILE A 124 1.39 18.75 9.42
CA ILE A 124 0.95 17.78 10.42
C ILE A 124 2.01 17.72 11.53
N LEU A 125 1.55 17.83 12.77
CA LEU A 125 2.38 17.69 13.97
C LEU A 125 2.44 16.24 14.43
N ASP A 126 1.29 15.56 14.43
CA ASP A 126 1.18 14.16 14.86
C ASP A 126 0.01 13.44 14.19
N ILE A 127 0.13 12.13 14.06
CA ILE A 127 -0.97 11.22 13.74
C ILE A 127 -0.93 10.11 14.79
N SER A 128 -1.86 10.15 15.73
CA SER A 128 -2.04 9.15 16.78
C SER A 128 -3.22 8.24 16.49
N ALA A 129 -3.18 7.00 17.00
CA ALA A 129 -4.28 6.05 16.87
C ALA A 129 -4.47 5.30 18.19
N HIS A 130 -5.73 5.10 18.56
CA HIS A 130 -6.13 4.44 19.79
C HIS A 130 -7.26 3.44 19.53
N LEU A 131 -7.20 2.31 20.21
CA LEU A 131 -8.30 1.35 20.25
C LEU A 131 -9.26 1.72 21.38
N VAL A 132 -10.54 1.56 21.12
CA VAL A 132 -11.64 1.82 22.06
C VAL A 132 -12.27 0.48 22.44
N TYR A 133 -12.48 0.29 23.75
CA TYR A 133 -13.05 -0.92 24.34
C TYR A 133 -14.37 -0.60 25.04
N GLU A 134 -15.13 -1.64 25.40
CA GLU A 134 -16.48 -1.51 25.97
C GLU A 134 -16.54 -0.65 27.25
N ASN A 135 -15.48 -0.67 28.05
CA ASN A 135 -15.42 0.05 29.35
C ASN A 135 -14.69 1.40 29.23
N ASP A 136 -14.29 1.82 28.04
CA ASP A 136 -13.72 3.15 27.81
C ASP A 136 -14.84 4.17 27.59
N GLU A 137 -14.61 5.38 28.04
CA GLU A 137 -15.44 6.53 27.66
C GLU A 137 -14.80 7.23 26.45
N PHE A 138 -15.52 7.23 25.33
CA PHE A 138 -15.08 7.88 24.10
C PHE A 138 -16.22 8.68 23.49
N ILE A 139 -16.01 10.01 23.38
CA ILE A 139 -16.98 10.95 22.82
C ILE A 139 -16.31 11.70 21.67
N PRO A 140 -16.65 11.39 20.42
CA PRO A 140 -16.17 12.13 19.25
C PRO A 140 -16.95 13.42 19.06
N HIS A 141 -16.25 14.51 18.75
CA HIS A 141 -16.83 15.79 18.37
C HIS A 141 -16.35 16.12 16.96
N PHE A 142 -17.24 16.00 15.99
CA PHE A 142 -16.92 16.36 14.60
C PHE A 142 -17.20 17.84 14.36
N LYS A 143 -16.45 18.41 13.43
CA LYS A 143 -16.65 19.78 12.98
C LYS A 143 -18.10 19.97 12.51
N ASP A 144 -18.77 20.95 13.09
CA ASP A 144 -20.15 21.34 12.78
C ASP A 144 -20.34 22.86 12.95
N ALA A 145 -21.58 23.34 13.02
CA ALA A 145 -21.89 24.76 13.22
C ALA A 145 -21.41 25.30 14.58
N ASN A 146 -21.16 24.44 15.57
CA ASN A 146 -20.76 24.81 16.93
C ASN A 146 -19.28 24.48 17.23
N HIS A 147 -18.65 23.66 16.39
CA HIS A 147 -17.28 23.20 16.55
C HIS A 147 -16.47 23.52 15.28
N ASP A 148 -15.46 24.36 15.42
CA ASP A 148 -14.61 24.81 14.30
C ASP A 148 -13.70 23.71 13.73
N TYR A 149 -13.44 22.63 14.51
CA TYR A 149 -12.56 21.52 14.17
C TYR A 149 -12.97 20.24 14.91
N ASP A 150 -12.47 19.11 14.42
CA ASP A 150 -12.70 17.81 15.06
C ASP A 150 -11.93 17.71 16.37
N THR A 151 -12.59 17.24 17.45
CA THR A 151 -11.96 16.92 18.74
C THR A 151 -12.54 15.61 19.29
N PHE A 152 -12.06 15.19 20.45
CA PHE A 152 -12.57 14.02 21.14
C PHE A 152 -12.28 14.10 22.64
N GLU A 153 -13.10 13.42 23.42
CA GLU A 153 -12.82 13.05 24.81
C GLU A 153 -12.57 11.55 24.86
N PHE A 154 -11.47 11.17 25.50
CA PHE A 154 -11.13 9.76 25.64
C PHE A 154 -10.57 9.50 27.03
N THR A 155 -11.30 8.70 27.82
CA THR A 155 -10.95 8.37 29.18
C THR A 155 -11.00 6.85 29.35
N PRO A 156 -9.85 6.17 29.30
CA PRO A 156 -9.75 4.77 29.71
C PRO A 156 -10.12 4.62 31.21
N PRO A 157 -10.52 3.41 31.68
CA PRO A 157 -10.71 3.17 33.09
C PRO A 157 -9.53 3.65 33.93
N LYS A 158 -9.78 4.14 35.14
CA LYS A 158 -8.79 4.78 36.04
C LYS A 158 -7.47 4.02 36.19
N ASN A 159 -7.50 2.72 35.99
CA ASN A 159 -6.32 1.88 35.93
C ASN A 159 -6.28 1.21 34.56
N CYS A 160 -5.34 1.61 33.72
CA CYS A 160 -5.16 1.01 32.38
C CYS A 160 -4.87 -0.51 32.42
N PHE A 161 -4.62 -1.08 33.59
CA PHE A 161 -4.43 -2.53 33.80
C PHE A 161 -5.72 -3.27 34.20
N VAL A 162 -6.83 -2.56 34.38
CA VAL A 162 -8.15 -3.16 34.55
C VAL A 162 -8.65 -3.67 33.20
N ASP A 163 -9.45 -4.72 33.23
CA ASP A 163 -10.10 -5.24 32.01
C ASP A 163 -10.96 -4.15 31.37
N ARG A 164 -10.57 -3.77 30.16
CA ARG A 164 -11.26 -2.77 29.34
C ARG A 164 -12.45 -3.34 28.56
N GLY A 165 -12.69 -4.65 28.66
CA GLY A 165 -13.72 -5.34 27.89
C GLY A 165 -13.26 -5.65 26.45
N LYS A 166 -14.22 -5.90 25.55
CA LYS A 166 -13.94 -6.20 24.16
C LYS A 166 -13.69 -4.93 23.37
N MET A 167 -12.81 -5.01 22.36
CA MET A 167 -12.60 -3.92 21.42
C MET A 167 -13.88 -3.64 20.62
N VAL A 168 -14.39 -2.42 20.70
CA VAL A 168 -15.59 -1.96 19.98
C VAL A 168 -15.24 -1.15 18.73
N GLY A 169 -14.01 -0.69 18.63
CA GLY A 169 -13.51 0.08 17.48
C GLY A 169 -12.21 0.76 17.79
N GLY A 170 -12.00 1.91 17.17
CA GLY A 170 -10.85 2.76 17.43
C GLY A 170 -10.96 4.07 16.66
N PHE A 171 -10.04 4.97 16.96
CA PHE A 171 -9.95 6.24 16.29
C PHE A 171 -8.50 6.61 16.01
N ALA A 172 -8.31 7.47 15.01
CA ALA A 172 -7.04 8.13 14.77
C ALA A 172 -7.29 9.64 14.73
N TYR A 173 -6.34 10.40 15.28
CA TYR A 173 -6.40 11.85 15.31
C TYR A 173 -5.20 12.44 14.59
N ILE A 174 -5.47 13.38 13.68
CA ILE A 174 -4.48 14.08 12.89
C ILE A 174 -4.40 15.49 13.44
N SER A 175 -3.28 15.82 14.09
CA SER A 175 -3.01 17.15 14.65
C SER A 175 -2.22 17.98 13.65
N TYR A 176 -2.74 19.13 13.29
CA TYR A 176 -2.07 20.10 12.42
C TYR A 176 -1.53 21.28 13.21
N GLU A 177 -0.55 21.98 12.65
CA GLU A 177 -0.08 23.27 13.20
C GLU A 177 -1.21 24.30 13.29
N ASN A 178 -2.15 24.29 12.32
CA ASN A 178 -3.40 25.03 12.43
C ASN A 178 -4.50 24.10 12.98
N PRO A 179 -4.96 24.28 14.23
CA PRO A 179 -5.96 23.40 14.85
C PRO A 179 -7.29 23.30 14.07
N ALA A 180 -7.66 24.31 13.29
CA ALA A 180 -8.86 24.31 12.45
C ALA A 180 -8.83 23.22 11.36
N GLN A 181 -7.66 22.61 11.09
CA GLN A 181 -7.46 21.51 10.16
C GLN A 181 -7.43 20.13 10.85
N ASN A 182 -7.45 20.12 12.19
CA ASN A 182 -7.43 18.86 12.93
C ASN A 182 -8.58 17.95 12.49
N LYS A 183 -8.28 16.66 12.40
CA LYS A 183 -9.22 15.68 11.86
C LYS A 183 -9.27 14.42 12.69
N LEU A 184 -10.48 13.97 12.99
CA LEU A 184 -10.77 12.73 13.68
C LEU A 184 -11.26 11.68 12.68
N VAL A 185 -10.67 10.50 12.72
CA VAL A 185 -11.07 9.32 11.93
C VAL A 185 -11.52 8.24 12.89
N VAL A 186 -12.78 7.88 12.86
CA VAL A 186 -13.35 6.84 13.74
C VAL A 186 -13.70 5.62 12.90
N MET A 187 -13.39 4.44 13.41
CA MET A 187 -13.76 3.16 12.79
C MET A 187 -14.42 2.26 13.84
N SER A 188 -15.57 1.72 13.51
CA SER A 188 -16.20 0.67 14.30
C SER A 188 -15.42 -0.65 14.16
N LYS A 189 -15.64 -1.57 15.12
CA LYS A 189 -15.11 -2.94 15.01
C LYS A 189 -15.54 -3.62 13.71
N ALA A 190 -16.79 -3.39 13.27
CA ALA A 190 -17.31 -3.92 12.02
C ALA A 190 -16.54 -3.40 10.80
N ASP A 191 -16.12 -2.12 10.79
CA ASP A 191 -15.32 -1.55 9.71
C ASP A 191 -13.90 -2.11 9.68
N ILE A 192 -13.32 -2.36 10.86
CA ILE A 192 -12.01 -3.02 11.00
C ILE A 192 -12.11 -4.47 10.49
N ASP A 193 -13.17 -5.20 10.86
CA ASP A 193 -13.37 -6.59 10.45
C ASP A 193 -13.61 -6.74 8.94
N LYS A 194 -14.24 -5.76 8.28
CA LYS A 194 -14.32 -5.72 6.81
C LYS A 194 -12.92 -5.67 6.16
N ARG A 195 -11.93 -5.04 6.80
CA ARG A 195 -10.53 -5.05 6.29
C ARG A 195 -9.87 -6.41 6.51
N LYS A 196 -10.20 -7.09 7.62
CA LYS A 196 -9.75 -8.46 7.86
C LYS A 196 -10.31 -9.42 6.81
N SER A 197 -11.59 -9.30 6.43
CA SER A 197 -12.25 -10.22 5.48
C SER A 197 -11.71 -10.17 4.06
N VAL A 198 -11.07 -9.05 3.66
CA VAL A 198 -10.43 -8.89 2.34
C VAL A 198 -8.91 -9.07 2.39
N ALA A 199 -8.35 -9.48 3.53
CA ALA A 199 -6.93 -9.73 3.64
C ALA A 199 -6.55 -11.09 3.03
N MET A 200 -5.49 -11.13 2.23
CA MET A 200 -4.96 -12.37 1.63
C MET A 200 -4.63 -13.46 2.66
N SER A 201 -4.31 -13.07 3.90
CA SER A 201 -4.04 -13.99 5.00
C SER A 201 -4.55 -13.40 6.30
N THR A 202 -5.32 -14.18 7.04
CA THR A 202 -5.83 -13.80 8.37
C THR A 202 -4.87 -14.15 9.49
N LYS A 203 -3.78 -14.89 9.26
CA LYS A 203 -2.85 -15.37 10.29
C LYS A 203 -2.36 -14.29 11.25
N PHE A 204 -2.01 -13.10 10.71
CA PHE A 204 -1.58 -11.97 11.53
C PHE A 204 -2.75 -11.32 12.28
N TRP A 205 -3.93 -11.25 11.67
CA TRP A 205 -5.14 -10.76 12.29
C TRP A 205 -5.61 -11.64 13.44
N ASP A 206 -5.40 -12.95 13.33
CA ASP A 206 -5.78 -13.91 14.38
C ASP A 206 -4.79 -13.90 15.54
N LYS A 207 -3.49 -13.69 15.23
CA LYS A 207 -2.42 -13.68 16.23
C LYS A 207 -2.25 -12.32 16.91
N TRP A 208 -2.41 -11.22 16.16
CA TRP A 208 -2.14 -9.85 16.60
C TRP A 208 -3.29 -8.90 16.20
N PRO A 209 -4.53 -9.15 16.68
CA PRO A 209 -5.71 -8.40 16.23
C PRO A 209 -5.63 -6.90 16.53
N GLU A 210 -5.05 -6.52 17.66
CA GLU A 210 -4.95 -5.13 18.10
C GLU A 210 -3.95 -4.34 17.26
N GLU A 211 -2.77 -4.92 16.99
CA GLU A 211 -1.77 -4.31 16.12
C GLU A 211 -2.28 -4.13 14.69
N MET A 212 -3.02 -5.11 14.19
CA MET A 212 -3.63 -5.03 12.87
C MET A 212 -4.75 -3.99 12.82
N ALA A 213 -5.52 -3.83 13.91
CA ALA A 213 -6.51 -2.77 14.03
C ALA A 213 -5.86 -1.39 14.08
N LEU A 214 -4.81 -1.20 14.90
CA LEU A 214 -4.02 0.04 14.94
C LEU A 214 -3.42 0.39 13.58
N LYS A 215 -2.79 -0.59 12.91
CA LYS A 215 -2.27 -0.41 11.54
C LYS A 215 -3.36 0.07 10.59
N THR A 216 -4.57 -0.48 10.70
CA THR A 216 -5.70 -0.09 9.86
C THR A 216 -6.13 1.36 10.11
N LEU A 217 -6.17 1.78 11.37
CA LEU A 217 -6.47 3.17 11.76
C LEU A 217 -5.43 4.15 11.20
N TYR A 218 -4.13 3.86 11.33
CA TYR A 218 -3.07 4.69 10.75
C TYR A 218 -3.19 4.81 9.22
N ILE A 219 -3.52 3.71 8.52
CA ILE A 219 -3.73 3.74 7.07
C ILE A 219 -4.95 4.59 6.71
N GLN A 220 -6.05 4.52 7.45
CA GLN A 220 -7.23 5.34 7.20
C GLN A 220 -6.97 6.81 7.52
N ALA A 221 -6.24 7.12 8.58
CA ALA A 221 -5.79 8.48 8.89
C ALA A 221 -4.94 9.04 7.74
N ALA A 222 -3.92 8.30 7.27
CA ALA A 222 -3.09 8.70 6.14
C ALA A 222 -3.90 9.01 4.87
N LYS A 223 -4.94 8.19 4.58
CA LYS A 223 -5.85 8.43 3.45
C LYS A 223 -6.74 9.67 3.63
N ALA A 224 -7.02 10.06 4.87
CA ALA A 224 -7.87 11.19 5.19
C ALA A 224 -7.13 12.55 5.11
N VAL A 225 -5.80 12.54 4.97
CA VAL A 225 -4.97 13.74 4.84
C VAL A 225 -5.17 14.37 3.46
N PRO A 226 -5.60 15.64 3.37
CA PRO A 226 -5.64 16.36 2.10
C PRO A 226 -4.22 16.63 1.60
N LEU A 227 -4.00 16.36 0.31
CA LEU A 227 -2.72 16.56 -0.33
C LEU A 227 -2.56 18.01 -0.82
N ASP A 228 -1.34 18.50 -0.78
CA ASP A 228 -0.94 19.80 -1.34
C ASP A 228 -0.59 19.63 -2.83
N PRO A 229 -1.37 20.18 -3.76
CA PRO A 229 -1.09 20.07 -5.19
C PRO A 229 0.28 20.64 -5.59
N SER A 230 0.79 21.63 -4.86
CA SER A 230 2.08 22.26 -5.13
C SER A 230 3.28 21.36 -4.78
N LYS A 231 3.08 20.37 -3.91
CA LYS A 231 4.10 19.39 -3.50
C LYS A 231 4.11 18.14 -4.39
N ILE A 232 3.07 17.93 -5.22
CA ILE A 232 2.96 16.74 -6.07
C ILE A 232 3.93 16.83 -7.24
N ASP A 233 5.08 16.22 -7.08
CA ASP A 233 6.16 16.15 -8.05
C ASP A 233 6.14 14.83 -8.87
N SER A 234 7.13 14.66 -9.74
CA SER A 234 7.31 13.43 -10.53
C SER A 234 7.57 12.21 -9.65
N THR A 235 8.25 12.38 -8.51
CA THR A 235 8.56 11.31 -7.56
C THR A 235 7.29 10.81 -6.87
N TYR A 236 6.40 11.73 -6.47
CA TYR A 236 5.09 11.36 -5.92
C TYR A 236 4.26 10.56 -6.94
N ARG A 237 4.20 11.03 -8.19
CA ARG A 237 3.46 10.35 -9.26
C ARG A 237 4.02 8.96 -9.54
N ALA A 238 5.34 8.80 -9.60
CA ALA A 238 5.99 7.51 -9.74
C ALA A 238 5.64 6.57 -8.57
N ALA A 239 5.61 7.08 -7.33
CA ALA A 239 5.20 6.31 -6.16
C ALA A 239 3.72 5.88 -6.21
N GLN A 240 2.84 6.67 -6.82
CA GLN A 240 1.44 6.28 -7.04
C GLN A 240 1.31 5.14 -8.06
N VAL A 241 2.11 5.15 -9.11
CA VAL A 241 2.17 4.05 -10.09
C VAL A 241 2.60 2.75 -9.41
N LEU A 242 3.62 2.80 -8.53
CA LEU A 242 4.04 1.63 -7.76
C LEU A 242 2.92 1.10 -6.85
N ASP A 243 2.16 1.98 -6.20
CA ASP A 243 1.02 1.57 -5.36
C ASP A 243 -0.08 0.92 -6.18
N GLN A 244 -0.38 1.43 -7.37
CA GLN A 244 -1.39 0.87 -8.27
C GLN A 244 -0.97 -0.50 -8.79
N GLU A 245 0.26 -0.66 -9.24
CA GLU A 245 0.79 -1.94 -9.71
C GLU A 245 0.79 -3.00 -8.60
N GLN A 246 1.02 -2.60 -7.34
CA GLN A 246 0.91 -3.50 -6.19
C GLN A 246 -0.53 -3.93 -5.94
N ALA A 247 -1.49 -3.01 -6.00
CA ALA A 247 -2.91 -3.30 -5.83
C ALA A 247 -3.41 -4.24 -6.95
N ASP A 248 -2.98 -4.00 -8.19
CA ASP A 248 -3.33 -4.84 -9.34
C ASP A 248 -2.71 -6.24 -9.20
N ALA A 249 -1.44 -6.33 -8.77
CA ALA A 249 -0.77 -7.61 -8.52
C ALA A 249 -1.40 -8.39 -7.36
N GLU A 250 -1.87 -7.71 -6.31
CA GLU A 250 -2.61 -8.33 -5.22
C GLU A 250 -3.97 -8.87 -5.70
N THR A 251 -4.68 -8.14 -6.55
CA THR A 251 -5.96 -8.56 -7.13
C THR A 251 -5.80 -9.76 -8.07
N LEU A 252 -4.73 -9.81 -8.87
CA LEU A 252 -4.43 -10.94 -9.76
C LEU A 252 -3.98 -12.20 -9.01
N GLN A 253 -3.51 -12.08 -7.76
CA GLN A 253 -3.11 -13.21 -6.91
C GLN A 253 -4.27 -13.82 -6.11
N ASP A 254 -5.48 -13.29 -6.22
CA ASP A 254 -6.70 -13.94 -5.72
C ASP A 254 -7.05 -15.24 -6.48
N ILE A 255 -6.30 -15.57 -7.53
CA ILE A 255 -6.17 -16.92 -8.06
C ILE A 255 -5.21 -17.65 -7.13
N ALA A 256 -5.76 -18.22 -6.07
CA ALA A 256 -4.99 -18.82 -4.99
C ALA A 256 -4.19 -20.04 -5.48
N VAL A 257 -2.88 -19.94 -5.39
CA VAL A 257 -2.01 -21.12 -5.39
C VAL A 257 -1.98 -21.64 -3.96
N ASN A 258 -2.47 -22.85 -3.75
CA ASN A 258 -2.28 -23.53 -2.47
C ASN A 258 -0.78 -23.70 -2.23
N GLN A 259 -0.26 -23.01 -1.21
CA GLN A 259 1.18 -22.95 -0.94
C GLN A 259 1.78 -24.28 -0.48
N GLU A 260 0.95 -25.25 -0.08
CA GLU A 260 1.41 -26.59 0.33
C GLU A 260 1.40 -27.62 -0.82
N THR A 261 0.50 -27.48 -1.79
CA THR A 261 0.35 -28.48 -2.89
C THR A 261 0.76 -27.94 -4.26
N GLY A 262 0.89 -26.64 -4.43
CA GLY A 262 1.19 -26.01 -5.73
C GLY A 262 0.01 -26.01 -6.71
N GLU A 263 -1.18 -26.44 -6.28
CA GLU A 263 -2.39 -26.44 -7.11
C GLU A 263 -3.00 -25.04 -7.21
N VAL A 264 -3.34 -24.65 -8.43
CA VAL A 264 -4.08 -23.42 -8.72
C VAL A 264 -5.55 -23.65 -8.37
N ILE A 265 -6.03 -23.06 -7.29
CA ILE A 265 -7.44 -23.07 -6.93
C ILE A 265 -8.10 -21.86 -7.58
N ASP A 266 -8.89 -22.11 -8.63
CA ASP A 266 -9.77 -21.09 -9.22
C ASP A 266 -10.94 -20.82 -8.27
N LEU A 267 -10.83 -19.75 -7.48
CA LEU A 267 -11.85 -19.35 -6.52
C LEU A 267 -13.17 -18.87 -7.18
N THR A 268 -13.20 -18.69 -8.49
CA THR A 268 -14.42 -18.35 -9.22
C THR A 268 -15.37 -19.54 -9.38
N GLN A 269 -14.92 -20.78 -9.08
CA GLN A 269 -15.72 -22.00 -9.16
C GLN A 269 -16.23 -22.53 -7.81
N GLN A 270 -15.98 -21.87 -6.70
CA GLN A 270 -16.62 -22.24 -5.43
C GLN A 270 -18.05 -21.73 -5.39
N ALA A 271 -18.91 -22.61 -5.86
CA ALA A 271 -20.32 -22.79 -5.58
C ALA A 271 -21.02 -21.68 -4.79
N ILE A 272 -21.87 -20.98 -5.49
CA ILE A 272 -23.11 -20.47 -4.89
C ILE A 272 -23.87 -21.71 -4.36
N PRO A 273 -24.12 -21.84 -3.06
CA PRO A 273 -25.00 -22.89 -2.59
C PRO A 273 -26.38 -22.66 -3.23
N GLU A 274 -26.92 -23.68 -3.86
CA GLU A 274 -28.30 -23.72 -4.32
C GLU A 274 -29.22 -23.33 -3.13
N SER A 275 -29.62 -22.08 -3.09
CA SER A 275 -30.65 -21.62 -2.18
C SER A 275 -31.93 -21.41 -2.97
N THR A 276 -32.84 -22.37 -2.80
CA THR A 276 -34.29 -22.17 -2.76
C THR A 276 -34.88 -21.31 -3.86
N GLN A 277 -35.51 -21.96 -4.82
CA GLN A 277 -36.47 -21.39 -5.74
C GLN A 277 -37.47 -20.52 -4.97
N VAL A 278 -37.43 -19.22 -5.20
CA VAL A 278 -38.53 -18.32 -4.86
C VAL A 278 -39.28 -18.14 -6.16
N ASP A 279 -40.51 -18.65 -6.19
CA ASP A 279 -41.48 -18.45 -7.25
C ASP A 279 -41.72 -16.95 -7.52
N ILE A 280 -41.35 -16.49 -8.71
CA ILE A 280 -41.70 -15.15 -9.18
C ILE A 280 -42.92 -15.31 -10.09
N PRO A 281 -44.04 -14.61 -9.81
CA PRO A 281 -45.22 -14.66 -10.67
C PRO A 281 -44.95 -14.04 -12.05
N ALA A 282 -45.57 -14.66 -13.06
CA ALA A 282 -45.38 -14.40 -14.47
C ALA A 282 -45.71 -12.96 -14.93
N ALA A 283 -44.78 -12.44 -15.71
CA ALA A 283 -44.92 -11.65 -16.94
C ALA A 283 -45.98 -10.58 -17.05
N VAL A 284 -45.51 -9.33 -17.12
CA VAL A 284 -46.14 -8.29 -17.92
C VAL A 284 -45.32 -8.10 -19.20
N LYS A 285 -45.95 -8.37 -20.36
CA LYS A 285 -45.38 -8.16 -21.70
C LYS A 285 -45.39 -6.66 -22.00
N VAL A 286 -44.18 -6.09 -22.30
CA VAL A 286 -44.04 -4.77 -22.92
C VAL A 286 -43.64 -4.96 -24.38
N PRO A 287 -44.23 -4.23 -25.35
CA PRO A 287 -44.07 -4.49 -26.77
C PRO A 287 -42.71 -4.04 -27.30
N VAL A 288 -42.21 -4.86 -28.21
CA VAL A 288 -40.95 -4.66 -28.96
C VAL A 288 -41.11 -3.50 -29.93
N ALA A 289 -40.29 -2.47 -29.81
CA ALA A 289 -40.14 -1.44 -30.83
C ALA A 289 -39.02 -1.82 -31.80
N GLU A 290 -39.33 -1.56 -33.06
CA GLU A 290 -38.71 -1.92 -34.30
C GLU A 290 -37.23 -1.42 -34.47
N LYS A 291 -36.40 -2.25 -35.10
CA LYS A 291 -35.01 -1.98 -35.47
C LYS A 291 -34.92 -0.79 -36.43
N ALA A 292 -34.19 0.25 -36.05
CA ALA A 292 -33.66 1.24 -36.98
C ALA A 292 -32.22 0.91 -37.35
N ALA A 293 -31.89 1.00 -38.64
CA ALA A 293 -30.66 0.60 -39.28
C ALA A 293 -29.45 1.48 -38.91
N ALA A 294 -28.29 0.86 -38.79
CA ALA A 294 -27.00 1.52 -38.59
C ALA A 294 -26.56 2.35 -39.81
N PRO A 295 -25.99 3.54 -39.62
CA PRO A 295 -25.34 4.28 -40.70
C PRO A 295 -23.89 3.81 -40.91
N LYS A 296 -23.52 3.68 -42.19
CA LYS A 296 -22.20 3.28 -42.70
C LYS A 296 -21.11 4.26 -42.25
N ALA A 297 -19.96 3.68 -41.83
CA ALA A 297 -18.73 4.38 -41.54
C ALA A 297 -18.21 5.18 -42.77
N LYS A 298 -17.93 6.47 -42.56
CA LYS A 298 -17.15 7.30 -43.49
C LYS A 298 -15.67 7.17 -43.14
N LYS A 299 -14.83 6.94 -44.17
CA LYS A 299 -13.36 6.91 -44.13
C LYS A 299 -12.82 8.23 -43.53
N ALA A 300 -11.93 8.11 -42.54
CA ALA A 300 -11.13 9.20 -42.05
C ALA A 300 -10.07 9.58 -43.14
N VAL A 301 -10.02 10.85 -43.42
CA VAL A 301 -8.96 11.50 -44.22
C VAL A 301 -7.77 11.69 -43.31
N GLN A 302 -6.61 11.19 -43.74
CA GLN A 302 -5.31 11.45 -43.12
C GLN A 302 -4.89 12.87 -43.52
N GLU A 303 -4.83 13.80 -42.55
CA GLU A 303 -4.15 15.09 -42.77
C GLU A 303 -2.70 14.96 -42.29
N ASP A 304 -1.82 15.25 -43.24
CA ASP A 304 -0.38 15.34 -43.15
C ASP A 304 0.02 16.68 -42.51
N PHE A 305 0.68 16.63 -41.36
CA PHE A 305 1.21 17.79 -40.66
C PHE A 305 2.75 17.83 -40.77
N SER A 306 3.23 17.99 -41.99
CA SER A 306 4.67 18.19 -42.26
C SER A 306 4.99 19.65 -42.60
N ASP A 307 4.49 20.65 -41.93
CA ASP A 307 4.98 22.04 -42.07
C ASP A 307 4.53 22.90 -40.85
N LEU A 308 5.32 22.89 -39.77
CA LEU A 308 5.39 24.01 -38.83
C LEU A 308 6.80 24.08 -38.21
N GLU A 309 7.66 24.85 -38.85
CA GLU A 309 8.80 25.48 -38.20
C GLU A 309 8.31 26.56 -37.23
N PHE A 310 8.78 26.42 -35.95
CA PHE A 310 9.13 27.57 -35.12
C PHE A 310 10.13 27.12 -34.04
#